data_6cf4f8450f897bc2984749b31dd88d0e
#
_entry.id   6cf4f8450f897bc2984749b31dd88d0e
#
_cell.length_a   1.000
_cell.length_b   1.000
_cell.length_c   1.000
_cell.angle_alpha   90.00
_cell.angle_beta   90.00
_cell.angle_gamma   90.00
#
_symmetry.space_group_name_H-M   'P 1'
#
loop_
_entity.id
_entity.type
_entity.pdbx_description
1 polymer ?
#
loop_
_entity_poly.entity_id
_entity_poly.type
_entity_poly.pdbx_seq_one_letter_code
_entity_poly.pdbx_strand_id
1 'polypeptide(L)'
;MKIVLIRHGATKGNLEKRYIGRTDEDLCGEGIKKLKEDTCAGIYPPAQAVFSSPMKRCLSTAECIYPVQTPQIVWNFRECDFGLFEGKNYKELTGNPQYQQWIDSNGTLPFPGGEALTDFKKRSVRAFLETVSKSESILKGQVTSGKQDDTTVAYVVHGGTIMAVLSELYGGDYYDYHCGNGEGYLCSLTKDKRLSVIGKLSARNGCEIHGTVLE
;
A
#
# COMPACT_ATOMS: atom_id res chain seq x y z
N MET A 1 -12.08 -13.82 -3.46
CA MET A 1 -10.94 -13.58 -2.55
C MET A 1 -10.89 -12.10 -2.18
N LYS A 2 -10.70 -11.78 -0.91
CA LYS A 2 -10.53 -10.40 -0.42
C LYS A 2 -9.06 -10.00 -0.45
N ILE A 3 -8.78 -8.75 -0.79
CA ILE A 3 -7.46 -8.13 -0.82
C ILE A 3 -7.47 -6.94 0.14
N VAL A 4 -6.51 -6.91 1.04
CA VAL A 4 -6.30 -5.80 1.99
C VAL A 4 -5.01 -5.12 1.61
N LEU A 5 -5.08 -3.87 1.16
CA LEU A 5 -3.93 -3.03 0.84
C LEU A 5 -3.71 -2.06 2.01
N ILE A 6 -2.57 -2.12 2.68
CA ILE A 6 -2.25 -1.32 3.85
C ILE A 6 -0.99 -0.51 3.59
N ARG A 7 -1.07 0.81 3.75
CA ARG A 7 0.10 1.67 3.78
C ARG A 7 0.81 1.51 5.13
N HIS A 8 2.13 1.36 5.11
CA HIS A 8 2.92 1.27 6.34
C HIS A 8 2.61 2.39 7.34
N GLY A 9 2.86 2.14 8.62
CA GLY A 9 2.75 3.12 9.69
C GLY A 9 3.67 4.33 9.50
N ALA A 10 3.46 5.39 10.26
CA ALA A 10 4.26 6.61 10.12
C ALA A 10 5.72 6.40 10.53
N THR A 11 6.63 7.01 9.75
CA THR A 11 8.04 7.19 10.06
C THR A 11 8.31 8.66 10.42
N LYS A 12 9.51 8.97 10.90
CA LYS A 12 9.91 10.36 11.16
C LYS A 12 9.82 11.21 9.89
N GLY A 13 10.31 10.70 8.76
CA GLY A 13 10.25 11.39 7.49
C GLY A 13 8.82 11.67 7.03
N ASN A 14 7.87 10.78 7.33
CA ASN A 14 6.45 11.03 7.03
C ASN A 14 5.88 12.20 7.85
N LEU A 15 6.21 12.28 9.15
CA LEU A 15 5.80 13.40 10.01
C LEU A 15 6.37 14.73 9.51
N GLU A 16 7.59 14.72 8.99
CA GLU A 16 8.27 15.88 8.40
C GLU A 16 7.87 16.15 6.93
N LYS A 17 6.94 15.36 6.38
CA LYS A 17 6.45 15.45 4.98
C LYS A 17 7.58 15.34 3.95
N ARG A 18 8.55 14.46 4.21
CA ARG A 18 9.69 14.19 3.32
C ARG A 18 9.36 13.14 2.27
N TYR A 19 9.98 13.24 1.12
CA TYR A 19 10.00 12.17 0.13
C TYR A 19 10.88 11.03 0.66
N ILE A 20 10.28 9.92 1.07
CA ILE A 20 10.96 8.75 1.64
C ILE A 20 10.69 7.53 0.77
N GLY A 21 11.58 7.27 -0.17
CA GLY A 21 11.51 6.14 -1.08
C GLY A 21 12.51 5.05 -0.71
N ARG A 22 13.79 5.25 -1.09
CA ARG A 22 14.88 4.29 -0.84
C ARG A 22 15.37 4.31 0.60
N THR A 23 15.22 5.42 1.30
CA THR A 23 15.62 5.54 2.70
C THR A 23 14.84 4.53 3.54
N ASP A 24 15.56 3.68 4.26
CA ASP A 24 14.98 2.60 5.03
C ASP A 24 14.81 3.00 6.50
N GLU A 25 13.81 3.82 6.74
CA GLU A 25 13.45 4.30 8.08
C GLU A 25 12.64 3.27 8.87
N ASP A 26 12.84 3.28 10.18
CA ASP A 26 11.97 2.59 11.13
C ASP A 26 10.66 3.37 11.36
N LEU A 27 9.64 2.70 11.91
CA LEU A 27 8.43 3.37 12.38
C LEU A 27 8.75 4.33 13.53
N CYS A 28 8.10 5.48 13.57
CA CYS A 28 8.17 6.37 14.73
C CYS A 28 7.21 5.90 15.85
N GLY A 29 7.39 6.43 17.06
CA GLY A 29 6.58 6.06 18.22
C GLY A 29 5.08 6.27 18.01
N GLU A 30 4.71 7.41 17.39
CA GLU A 30 3.33 7.75 17.04
C GLU A 30 2.76 6.78 16.00
N GLY A 31 3.58 6.36 15.02
CA GLY A 31 3.19 5.38 14.01
C GLY A 31 2.90 4.02 14.63
N ILE A 32 3.75 3.54 15.54
CA ILE A 32 3.56 2.27 16.25
C ILE A 32 2.31 2.34 17.14
N LYS A 33 2.13 3.45 17.88
CA LYS A 33 0.98 3.64 18.76
C LYS A 33 -0.32 3.56 17.95
N LYS A 34 -0.42 4.33 16.86
CA LYS A 34 -1.60 4.34 15.98
C LYS A 34 -1.90 2.94 15.44
N LEU A 35 -0.90 2.20 14.94
CA LEU A 35 -1.09 0.86 14.41
C LEU A 35 -1.67 -0.10 15.47
N LYS A 36 -1.20 -0.03 16.71
CA LYS A 36 -1.71 -0.85 17.81
C LYS A 36 -3.15 -0.49 18.16
N GLU A 37 -3.48 0.80 18.24
CA GLU A 37 -4.84 1.27 18.50
C GLU A 37 -5.80 0.82 17.39
N ASP A 38 -5.44 0.98 16.13
CA ASP A 38 -6.23 0.56 14.98
C ASP A 38 -6.41 -0.96 14.92
N THR A 39 -5.37 -1.73 15.29
CA THR A 39 -5.44 -3.21 15.38
C THR A 39 -6.40 -3.63 16.48
N CYS A 40 -6.30 -3.02 17.67
CA CYS A 40 -7.23 -3.28 18.79
C CYS A 40 -8.68 -2.90 18.45
N ALA A 41 -8.87 -1.88 17.64
CA ALA A 41 -10.18 -1.44 17.15
C ALA A 41 -10.74 -2.32 16.01
N GLY A 42 -9.99 -3.34 15.55
CA GLY A 42 -10.45 -4.26 14.52
C GLY A 42 -10.49 -3.65 13.10
N ILE A 43 -9.71 -2.60 12.85
CA ILE A 43 -9.66 -1.93 11.53
C ILE A 43 -9.11 -2.87 10.45
N TYR A 44 -8.18 -3.76 10.83
CA TYR A 44 -7.52 -4.66 9.89
C TYR A 44 -8.17 -6.05 9.94
N PRO A 45 -8.75 -6.53 8.81
CA PRO A 45 -9.33 -7.87 8.75
C PRO A 45 -8.26 -8.94 8.96
N PRO A 46 -8.59 -10.10 9.57
CA PRO A 46 -7.70 -11.26 9.59
C PRO A 46 -7.31 -11.67 8.17
N ALA A 47 -6.06 -12.10 7.98
CA ALA A 47 -5.55 -12.54 6.69
C ALA A 47 -4.93 -13.94 6.78
N GLN A 48 -5.08 -14.75 5.73
CA GLN A 48 -4.47 -16.08 5.62
C GLN A 48 -3.05 -16.01 5.04
N ALA A 49 -2.72 -14.95 4.31
CA ALA A 49 -1.37 -14.69 3.82
C ALA A 49 -1.08 -13.20 3.88
N VAL A 50 0.17 -12.86 4.17
CA VAL A 50 0.67 -11.48 4.23
C VAL A 50 1.85 -11.34 3.28
N PHE A 51 1.80 -10.37 2.37
CA PHE A 51 2.91 -9.93 1.55
C PHE A 51 3.39 -8.55 2.01
N SER A 52 4.69 -8.31 1.95
CA SER A 52 5.26 -7.04 2.39
C SER A 52 6.33 -6.53 1.45
N SER A 53 6.43 -5.21 1.34
CA SER A 53 7.65 -4.56 0.87
C SER A 53 8.83 -4.95 1.76
N PRO A 54 10.07 -5.02 1.21
CA PRO A 54 11.27 -5.35 2.01
C PRO A 54 11.66 -4.24 2.99
N MET A 55 11.06 -3.04 2.91
CA MET A 55 11.45 -1.89 3.73
C MET A 55 11.03 -2.11 5.19
N LYS A 56 11.91 -1.75 6.15
CA LYS A 56 11.69 -1.91 7.59
C LYS A 56 10.33 -1.40 8.06
N ARG A 57 9.93 -0.21 7.61
CA ARG A 57 8.63 0.39 7.94
C ARG A 57 7.43 -0.50 7.57
N CYS A 58 7.54 -1.25 6.46
CA CYS A 58 6.49 -2.19 6.05
C CYS A 58 6.55 -3.49 6.87
N LEU A 59 7.75 -4.02 7.11
CA LEU A 59 7.93 -5.24 7.90
C LEU A 59 7.46 -5.03 9.34
N SER A 60 7.86 -3.94 9.99
CA SER A 60 7.41 -3.59 11.33
C SER A 60 5.90 -3.31 11.40
N THR A 61 5.31 -2.76 10.34
CA THR A 61 3.86 -2.59 10.23
C THR A 61 3.17 -3.96 10.16
N ALA A 62 3.67 -4.89 9.33
CA ALA A 62 3.12 -6.24 9.22
C ALA A 62 3.21 -6.99 10.55
N GLU A 63 4.32 -6.88 11.27
CA GLU A 63 4.49 -7.45 12.60
C GLU A 63 3.50 -6.87 13.63
N CYS A 64 3.25 -5.56 13.61
CA CYS A 64 2.27 -4.93 14.49
C CYS A 64 0.83 -5.40 14.23
N ILE A 65 0.44 -5.59 12.96
CA ILE A 65 -0.93 -5.90 12.57
C ILE A 65 -1.18 -7.42 12.57
N TYR A 66 -0.21 -8.20 12.11
CA TYR A 66 -0.31 -9.65 11.91
C TYR A 66 0.83 -10.41 12.63
N PRO A 67 0.92 -10.33 13.96
CA PRO A 67 2.08 -10.82 14.73
C PRO A 67 2.34 -12.33 14.62
N VAL A 68 1.33 -13.11 14.25
CA VAL A 68 1.44 -14.57 14.08
C VAL A 68 1.75 -15.00 12.63
N GLN A 69 1.87 -14.04 11.72
CA GLN A 69 2.12 -14.27 10.31
C GLN A 69 3.56 -13.89 9.96
N THR A 70 4.24 -14.72 9.19
CA THR A 70 5.53 -14.33 8.58
C THR A 70 5.25 -13.74 7.20
N PRO A 71 5.47 -12.44 6.97
CA PRO A 71 5.18 -11.83 5.68
C PRO A 71 6.13 -12.35 4.60
N GLN A 72 5.57 -12.63 3.42
CA GLN A 72 6.37 -12.93 2.24
C GLN A 72 6.90 -11.63 1.64
N ILE A 73 8.22 -11.52 1.56
CA ILE A 73 8.89 -10.29 1.08
C ILE A 73 8.84 -10.24 -0.45
N VAL A 74 8.40 -9.10 -0.98
CA VAL A 74 8.32 -8.82 -2.42
C VAL A 74 9.14 -7.58 -2.75
N TRP A 75 10.32 -7.79 -3.35
CA TRP A 75 11.29 -6.72 -3.63
C TRP A 75 10.74 -5.61 -4.53
N ASN A 76 9.89 -5.95 -5.47
CA ASN A 76 9.27 -4.99 -6.38
C ASN A 76 8.15 -4.14 -5.75
N PHE A 77 7.83 -4.36 -4.47
CA PHE A 77 6.97 -3.49 -3.69
C PHE A 77 7.70 -2.34 -2.99
N ARG A 78 9.01 -2.14 -3.21
CA ARG A 78 9.70 -0.95 -2.71
C ARG A 78 9.03 0.32 -3.21
N GLU A 79 9.08 1.38 -2.40
CA GLU A 79 8.55 2.69 -2.80
C GLU A 79 9.29 3.23 -4.03
N CYS A 80 8.73 4.22 -4.67
CA CYS A 80 9.34 4.94 -5.77
C CYS A 80 10.69 5.51 -5.35
N ASP A 81 11.69 5.44 -6.25
CA ASP A 81 12.96 6.13 -6.07
C ASP A 81 12.78 7.62 -6.36
N PHE A 82 12.79 8.44 -5.33
CA PHE A 82 12.62 9.89 -5.47
C PHE A 82 13.89 10.64 -5.89
N GLY A 83 15.01 9.93 -6.15
CA GLY A 83 16.24 10.50 -6.68
C GLY A 83 16.75 11.69 -5.85
N LEU A 84 16.93 12.86 -6.50
CA LEU A 84 17.43 14.07 -5.84
C LEU A 84 16.44 14.70 -4.84
N PHE A 85 15.18 14.25 -4.83
CA PHE A 85 14.18 14.72 -3.85
C PHE A 85 14.17 13.87 -2.57
N GLU A 86 14.85 12.72 -2.58
CA GLU A 86 14.94 11.82 -1.44
C GLU A 86 15.39 12.55 -0.16
N GLY A 87 14.68 12.32 0.94
CA GLY A 87 14.96 12.91 2.24
C GLY A 87 14.59 14.39 2.40
N LYS A 88 14.10 15.05 1.35
CA LYS A 88 13.70 16.47 1.37
C LYS A 88 12.19 16.60 1.44
N ASN A 89 11.72 17.72 1.99
CA ASN A 89 10.32 18.11 1.94
C ASN A 89 10.10 19.24 0.93
N TYR A 90 8.83 19.58 0.67
CA TYR A 90 8.46 20.59 -0.32
C TYR A 90 9.05 21.98 -0.01
N LYS A 91 9.27 22.33 1.28
CA LYS A 91 9.85 23.61 1.67
C LYS A 91 11.34 23.69 1.29
N GLU A 92 12.06 22.59 1.50
CA GLU A 92 13.49 22.46 1.17
C GLU A 92 13.71 22.37 -0.36
N LEU A 93 12.69 21.95 -1.09
CA LEU A 93 12.71 21.88 -2.56
C LEU A 93 12.20 23.16 -3.24
N THR A 94 11.58 24.08 -2.49
CA THR A 94 11.12 25.37 -3.01
C THR A 94 12.30 26.15 -3.64
N GLY A 95 12.11 26.65 -4.87
CA GLY A 95 13.15 27.35 -5.62
C GLY A 95 14.12 26.43 -6.39
N ASN A 96 14.01 25.11 -6.25
CA ASN A 96 14.77 24.19 -7.10
C ASN A 96 14.11 24.08 -8.49
N PRO A 97 14.83 24.41 -9.59
CA PRO A 97 14.25 24.40 -10.93
C PRO A 97 13.75 23.02 -11.37
N GLN A 98 14.44 21.93 -10.99
CA GLN A 98 14.03 20.57 -11.34
C GLN A 98 12.75 20.17 -10.60
N TYR A 99 12.60 20.64 -9.34
CA TYR A 99 11.38 20.41 -8.59
C TYR A 99 10.21 21.17 -9.21
N GLN A 100 10.41 22.43 -9.61
CA GLN A 100 9.38 23.21 -10.29
C GLN A 100 8.95 22.54 -11.61
N GLN A 101 9.88 22.11 -12.45
CA GLN A 101 9.59 21.37 -13.68
C GLN A 101 8.79 20.10 -13.42
N TRP A 102 9.13 19.37 -12.35
CA TRP A 102 8.40 18.16 -11.97
C TRP A 102 6.97 18.49 -11.52
N ILE A 103 6.77 19.54 -10.73
CA ILE A 103 5.44 20.02 -10.34
C ILE A 103 4.62 20.46 -11.56
N ASP A 104 5.21 21.27 -12.45
CA ASP A 104 4.53 21.78 -13.66
C ASP A 104 4.11 20.65 -14.60
N SER A 105 4.81 19.53 -14.57
CA SER A 105 4.45 18.31 -15.30
C SER A 105 3.33 17.50 -14.65
N ASN A 106 2.76 17.94 -13.52
CA ASN A 106 1.86 17.14 -12.70
C ASN A 106 2.46 15.77 -12.28
N GLY A 107 3.78 15.71 -12.04
CA GLY A 107 4.48 14.49 -11.65
C GLY A 107 4.62 13.45 -12.76
N THR A 108 4.44 13.83 -14.03
CA THR A 108 4.62 12.91 -15.17
C THR A 108 6.07 12.74 -15.58
N LEU A 109 6.93 13.73 -15.30
CA LEU A 109 8.37 13.60 -15.50
C LEU A 109 8.98 12.62 -14.48
N PRO A 110 10.06 11.91 -14.86
CA PRO A 110 10.83 11.13 -13.91
C PRO A 110 11.36 11.99 -12.76
N PHE A 111 11.49 11.42 -11.58
CA PHE A 111 12.23 12.07 -10.51
C PHE A 111 13.69 12.25 -10.94
N PRO A 112 14.29 13.45 -10.82
CA PRO A 112 15.67 13.68 -11.23
C PRO A 112 16.63 12.71 -10.53
N GLY A 113 17.34 11.89 -11.30
CA GLY A 113 18.19 10.81 -10.77
C GLY A 113 17.45 9.67 -10.06
N GLY A 114 16.15 9.59 -10.23
CA GLY A 114 15.29 8.58 -9.64
C GLY A 114 14.46 7.81 -10.67
N GLU A 115 13.32 7.29 -10.25
CA GLU A 115 12.46 6.43 -11.05
C GLU A 115 11.37 7.23 -11.78
N ALA A 116 11.00 6.80 -12.97
CA ALA A 116 9.81 7.32 -13.65
C ALA A 116 8.54 6.72 -13.00
N LEU A 117 7.50 7.54 -12.84
CA LEU A 117 6.21 7.08 -12.30
C LEU A 117 5.64 5.90 -13.10
N THR A 118 5.80 5.92 -14.42
CA THR A 118 5.35 4.83 -15.31
C THR A 118 6.03 3.50 -15.01
N ASP A 119 7.34 3.51 -14.71
CA ASP A 119 8.10 2.29 -14.44
C ASP A 119 7.80 1.78 -13.03
N PHE A 120 7.68 2.69 -12.06
CA PHE A 120 7.20 2.39 -10.72
C PHE A 120 5.83 1.70 -10.74
N LYS A 121 4.86 2.28 -11.47
CA LYS A 121 3.52 1.71 -11.63
C LYS A 121 3.58 0.31 -12.24
N LYS A 122 4.28 0.14 -13.35
CA LYS A 122 4.42 -1.14 -14.05
C LYS A 122 4.99 -2.23 -13.13
N ARG A 123 6.11 -1.95 -12.40
CA ARG A 123 6.71 -2.96 -11.53
C ARG A 123 5.84 -3.31 -10.33
N SER A 124 5.14 -2.31 -9.75
CA SER A 124 4.25 -2.50 -8.61
C SER A 124 3.03 -3.36 -8.97
N VAL A 125 2.37 -3.04 -10.08
CA VAL A 125 1.20 -3.80 -10.57
C VAL A 125 1.59 -5.21 -10.99
N ARG A 126 2.71 -5.37 -11.70
CA ARG A 126 3.22 -6.69 -12.07
C ARG A 126 3.50 -7.55 -10.84
N ALA A 127 4.20 -7.01 -9.84
CA ALA A 127 4.49 -7.71 -8.60
C ALA A 127 3.20 -8.11 -7.85
N PHE A 128 2.20 -7.23 -7.84
CA PHE A 128 0.90 -7.54 -7.25
C PHE A 128 0.23 -8.72 -7.95
N LEU A 129 0.15 -8.73 -9.27
CA LEU A 129 -0.47 -9.81 -10.04
C LEU A 129 0.28 -11.15 -9.90
N GLU A 130 1.61 -11.12 -9.81
CA GLU A 130 2.45 -12.29 -9.55
C GLU A 130 2.15 -12.87 -8.15
N THR A 131 2.01 -12.02 -7.13
CA THR A 131 1.68 -12.46 -5.76
C THR A 131 0.24 -12.95 -5.62
N VAL A 132 -0.70 -12.37 -6.35
CA VAL A 132 -2.08 -12.88 -6.44
C VAL A 132 -2.07 -14.32 -6.96
N SER A 133 -1.39 -14.59 -8.06
CA SER A 133 -1.28 -15.94 -8.64
C SER A 133 -0.60 -16.92 -7.68
N LYS A 134 0.40 -16.47 -6.94
CA LYS A 134 1.09 -17.26 -5.91
C LYS A 134 0.16 -17.57 -4.72
N SER A 135 -0.61 -16.57 -4.25
CA SER A 135 -1.54 -16.77 -3.14
C SER A 135 -2.64 -17.75 -3.49
N GLU A 136 -3.19 -17.70 -4.70
CA GLU A 136 -4.19 -18.68 -5.19
C GLU A 136 -3.65 -20.12 -5.11
N SER A 137 -2.37 -20.32 -5.44
CA SER A 137 -1.74 -21.65 -5.39
C SER A 137 -1.54 -22.14 -3.95
N ILE A 138 -1.08 -21.26 -3.04
CA ILE A 138 -0.88 -21.57 -1.62
C ILE A 138 -2.22 -21.93 -0.96
N LEU A 139 -3.25 -21.16 -1.22
CA LEU A 139 -4.56 -21.29 -0.58
C LEU A 139 -5.34 -22.51 -1.10
N LYS A 140 -5.19 -22.89 -2.38
CA LYS A 140 -5.75 -24.14 -2.91
C LYS A 140 -5.23 -25.38 -2.18
N GLY A 141 -3.98 -25.35 -1.67
CA GLY A 141 -3.40 -26.45 -0.89
C GLY A 141 -3.90 -26.53 0.56
N GLN A 142 -4.51 -25.46 1.10
CA GLN A 142 -4.94 -25.37 2.50
C GLN A 142 -6.48 -25.52 2.70
N VAL A 143 -7.26 -25.32 1.64
CA VAL A 143 -8.74 -25.38 1.73
C VAL A 143 -9.21 -26.79 1.49
N THR A 144 -9.44 -27.55 2.57
CA THR A 144 -10.06 -28.88 2.56
C THR A 144 -11.60 -28.85 2.54
N SER A 145 -12.24 -27.70 2.59
CA SER A 145 -13.71 -27.54 2.57
C SER A 145 -14.17 -26.20 1.95
N GLY A 146 -14.52 -26.21 0.73
CA GLY A 146 -15.72 -25.69 0.08
C GLY A 146 -16.04 -24.19 0.05
N LYS A 147 -15.22 -23.22 0.52
CA LYS A 147 -15.50 -21.79 0.35
C LYS A 147 -14.25 -20.98 0.02
N GLN A 148 -13.92 -20.92 -1.24
CA GLN A 148 -12.84 -20.10 -1.79
C GLN A 148 -13.11 -18.59 -1.67
N ASP A 149 -14.35 -18.17 -1.41
CA ASP A 149 -14.76 -16.76 -1.36
C ASP A 149 -14.40 -16.04 -0.05
N ASP A 150 -14.04 -16.74 1.03
CA ASP A 150 -13.73 -16.14 2.34
C ASP A 150 -12.24 -15.91 2.60
N THR A 151 -11.39 -16.13 1.59
CA THR A 151 -9.95 -15.96 1.76
C THR A 151 -9.53 -14.50 1.64
N THR A 152 -8.76 -14.03 2.61
CA THR A 152 -8.20 -12.67 2.65
C THR A 152 -6.68 -12.71 2.56
N VAL A 153 -6.12 -11.90 1.67
CA VAL A 153 -4.67 -11.70 1.50
C VAL A 153 -4.34 -10.24 1.79
N ALA A 154 -3.40 -10.00 2.69
CA ALA A 154 -2.96 -8.66 3.07
C ALA A 154 -1.64 -8.29 2.39
N TYR A 155 -1.53 -7.04 2.03
CA TYR A 155 -0.36 -6.41 1.42
C TYR A 155 0.03 -5.20 2.26
N VAL A 156 1.19 -5.24 2.89
CA VAL A 156 1.74 -4.11 3.62
C VAL A 156 2.80 -3.44 2.76
N VAL A 157 2.43 -2.28 2.23
CA VAL A 157 3.17 -1.62 1.15
C VAL A 157 3.23 -0.09 1.38
N HIS A 158 3.44 0.67 0.33
CA HIS A 158 3.57 2.13 0.35
C HIS A 158 2.37 2.80 -0.30
N GLY A 159 2.21 4.10 -0.05
CA GLY A 159 1.14 4.89 -0.67
C GLY A 159 1.19 4.84 -2.20
N GLY A 160 2.37 5.01 -2.77
CA GLY A 160 2.56 4.92 -4.22
C GLY A 160 2.15 3.57 -4.80
N THR A 161 2.50 2.47 -4.12
CA THR A 161 2.11 1.11 -4.55
C THR A 161 0.60 0.91 -4.54
N ILE A 162 -0.10 1.39 -3.50
CA ILE A 162 -1.58 1.32 -3.41
C ILE A 162 -2.22 2.10 -4.56
N MET A 163 -1.77 3.34 -4.77
CA MET A 163 -2.23 4.20 -5.85
C MET A 163 -2.02 3.54 -7.23
N ALA A 164 -0.85 2.92 -7.45
CA ALA A 164 -0.53 2.23 -8.71
C ALA A 164 -1.46 1.03 -8.95
N VAL A 165 -1.63 0.18 -7.95
CA VAL A 165 -2.45 -1.03 -8.05
C VAL A 165 -3.93 -0.69 -8.27
N LEU A 166 -4.48 0.26 -7.52
CA LEU A 166 -5.89 0.63 -7.62
C LEU A 166 -6.19 1.39 -8.91
N SER A 167 -5.37 2.36 -9.31
CA SER A 167 -5.61 3.08 -10.57
C SER A 167 -5.57 2.17 -11.80
N GLU A 168 -4.75 1.11 -11.79
CA GLU A 168 -4.63 0.18 -12.92
C GLU A 168 -5.71 -0.91 -12.91
N LEU A 169 -6.01 -1.49 -11.74
CA LEU A 169 -6.86 -2.69 -11.65
C LEU A 169 -8.31 -2.39 -11.25
N TYR A 170 -8.60 -1.24 -10.70
CA TYR A 170 -9.95 -0.78 -10.40
C TYR A 170 -10.39 0.34 -11.35
N GLY A 171 -9.50 1.31 -11.64
CA GLY A 171 -9.76 2.46 -12.51
C GLY A 171 -9.58 3.78 -11.75
N GLY A 172 -9.89 4.91 -12.37
CA GLY A 172 -9.70 6.25 -11.78
C GLY A 172 -8.27 6.78 -11.90
N ASP A 173 -8.05 7.97 -11.38
CA ASP A 173 -6.75 8.61 -11.42
C ASP A 173 -5.83 8.11 -10.29
N TYR A 174 -4.52 8.15 -10.55
CA TYR A 174 -3.52 7.63 -9.60
C TYR A 174 -3.67 8.24 -8.20
N TYR A 175 -3.86 9.54 -8.09
CA TYR A 175 -3.92 10.25 -6.82
C TYR A 175 -5.26 10.11 -6.07
N ASP A 176 -6.31 9.56 -6.69
CA ASP A 176 -7.63 9.30 -6.06
C ASP A 176 -7.50 8.31 -4.88
N TYR A 177 -6.49 7.45 -4.92
CA TYR A 177 -6.27 6.40 -3.93
C TYR A 177 -5.24 6.76 -2.85
N HIS A 178 -4.98 8.05 -2.67
CA HIS A 178 -4.12 8.48 -1.58
C HIS A 178 -4.74 8.12 -0.22
N CYS A 179 -3.93 7.52 0.67
CA CYS A 179 -4.30 7.18 2.04
C CYS A 179 -3.20 7.57 3.04
N GLY A 180 -3.59 7.76 4.29
CA GLY A 180 -2.68 8.06 5.39
C GLY A 180 -1.84 6.84 5.82
N ASN A 181 -0.83 7.07 6.66
CA ASN A 181 -0.06 5.99 7.25
C ASN A 181 -0.93 5.10 8.16
N GLY A 182 -0.84 3.79 8.00
CA GLY A 182 -1.71 2.82 8.66
C GLY A 182 -3.09 2.68 8.04
N GLU A 183 -3.46 3.51 7.07
CA GLU A 183 -4.70 3.39 6.32
C GLU A 183 -4.53 2.51 5.08
N GLY A 184 -5.64 2.22 4.41
CA GLY A 184 -5.62 1.41 3.20
C GLY A 184 -7.00 1.12 2.63
N TYR A 185 -7.11 0.01 1.90
CA TYR A 185 -8.33 -0.38 1.23
C TYR A 185 -8.61 -1.86 1.39
N LEU A 186 -9.88 -2.18 1.62
CA LEU A 186 -10.42 -3.53 1.47
C LEU A 186 -11.03 -3.64 0.08
N CYS A 187 -10.62 -4.66 -0.67
CA CYS A 187 -11.07 -4.91 -2.04
C CYS A 187 -11.52 -6.36 -2.18
N SER A 188 -12.34 -6.63 -3.19
CA SER A 188 -12.57 -7.96 -3.74
C SER A 188 -11.79 -8.12 -5.04
N LEU A 189 -11.23 -9.30 -5.26
CA LEU A 189 -10.58 -9.67 -6.51
C LEU A 189 -11.56 -10.48 -7.37
N THR A 190 -11.79 -10.00 -8.61
CA THR A 190 -12.61 -10.69 -9.60
C THR A 190 -11.83 -11.81 -10.29
N LYS A 191 -12.53 -12.68 -11.03
CA LYS A 191 -11.90 -13.76 -11.82
C LYS A 191 -10.94 -13.23 -12.89
N ASP A 192 -11.24 -12.05 -13.43
CA ASP A 192 -10.42 -11.38 -14.45
C ASP A 192 -9.26 -10.56 -13.86
N LYS A 193 -8.94 -10.83 -12.59
CA LYS A 193 -7.87 -10.14 -11.84
C LYS A 193 -8.04 -8.61 -11.76
N ARG A 194 -9.28 -8.12 -11.82
CA ARG A 194 -9.63 -6.74 -11.51
C ARG A 194 -9.95 -6.62 -10.02
N LEU A 195 -9.72 -5.43 -9.47
CA LEU A 195 -10.14 -5.12 -8.11
C LEU A 195 -11.50 -4.42 -8.10
N SER A 196 -12.25 -4.62 -7.04
CA SER A 196 -13.42 -3.83 -6.70
C SER A 196 -13.27 -3.34 -5.27
N VAL A 197 -13.24 -2.03 -5.05
CA VAL A 197 -13.07 -1.45 -3.72
C VAL A 197 -14.34 -1.65 -2.91
N ILE A 198 -14.23 -2.31 -1.76
CA ILE A 198 -15.32 -2.54 -0.80
C ILE A 198 -15.40 -1.37 0.19
N GLY A 199 -14.25 -0.90 0.66
CA GLY A 199 -14.19 0.22 1.60
C GLY A 199 -12.76 0.66 1.89
N LYS A 200 -12.65 1.83 2.56
CA LYS A 200 -11.37 2.36 3.05
C LYS A 200 -11.15 1.92 4.49
N LEU A 201 -9.94 1.47 4.81
CA LEU A 201 -9.51 1.14 6.16
C LEU A 201 -9.03 2.42 6.86
N SER A 202 -9.82 2.95 7.78
CA SER A 202 -9.43 4.11 8.58
C SER A 202 -10.19 4.14 9.89
N ALA A 203 -9.58 4.71 10.95
CA ALA A 203 -10.20 4.82 12.28
C ALA A 203 -11.46 5.73 12.31
N ARG A 204 -11.63 6.60 11.30
CA ARG A 204 -12.77 7.55 11.27
C ARG A 204 -14.09 6.91 10.84
N ASN A 205 -14.05 5.76 10.15
CA ASN A 205 -15.22 5.19 9.49
C ASN A 205 -15.51 3.75 9.89
N GLY A 206 -14.73 3.11 10.79
CA GLY A 206 -14.83 1.65 10.83
C GLY A 206 -14.76 1.08 9.41
N CYS A 207 -14.96 -0.15 9.14
CA CYS A 207 -15.12 -0.63 7.76
C CYS A 207 -16.50 -0.12 7.23
N GLU A 208 -16.60 1.09 6.64
CA GLU A 208 -17.78 1.49 5.89
C GLU A 208 -17.90 0.61 4.66
N ILE A 209 -18.66 -0.44 4.82
CA ILE A 209 -19.15 -1.23 3.70
C ILE A 209 -20.17 -0.34 3.00
N HIS A 210 -19.89 0.11 1.79
CA HIS A 210 -20.91 0.70 0.92
C HIS A 210 -21.93 -0.40 0.58
N GLY A 211 -22.89 -0.57 1.50
CA GLY A 211 -24.06 -1.39 1.26
C GLY A 211 -24.93 -0.69 0.23
N THR A 212 -25.03 -1.30 -0.94
CA THR A 212 -26.10 -1.02 -1.88
C THR A 212 -27.43 -1.26 -1.14
N VAL A 213 -28.13 -0.20 -0.80
CA VAL A 213 -29.54 -0.26 -0.43
C VAL A 213 -30.24 -0.64 -1.73
N LEU A 214 -30.69 -1.88 -1.83
CA LEU A 214 -31.69 -2.29 -2.80
C LEU A 214 -33.05 -1.85 -2.22
N GLU A 215 -33.66 -0.84 -2.83
CA GLU A 215 -35.11 -0.71 -2.81
C GLU A 215 -35.75 -1.63 -3.84
#